data_ff39a128c36f822ec563f730c6f90bcb
#
_entry.id   ff39a128c36f822ec563f730c6f90bcb
#
_cell.length_a   1.000
_cell.length_b   1.000
_cell.length_c   1.000
_cell.angle_alpha   90.00
_cell.angle_beta   90.00
_cell.angle_gamma   90.00
#
_symmetry.space_group_name_H-M   'P 1'
#
loop_
_entity.id
_entity.type
_entity.pdbx_description
1 polymer ?
#
loop_
_entity_poly.entity_id
_entity_poly.type
_entity_poly.pdbx_seq_one_letter_code
_entity_poly.pdbx_strand_id
1 'polypeptide(L)'
;MKKILIHTLLALLLLGCSNGQKKEASMVPDKTWWKEAIVYQIYPRSFKDSDGDGVGDLKGIIEKLDYIKSLGVTMVWLNPFYQSPNVDNGYDVSDYKAILSEFGTMEDFDNLLKGLHERNIKFVLDVVVNHSSDQHEWFKQARSSRNNPYRDYYHWWPAEKGKPNFRYSLFDEKGDAWQYDSISNSYYLHYFAKEQPDLNWENPKVREEVYNIMKFWADKGVDGFRLDAFQFAAKDTTFPKFPDGFEKDFIQYYAMQDGLHDYLKEMNEEVFSKYDVMSVAEGAGRNFQEAHELVDADRKELNIAYAFDAVDIAKPEGYSLLKLKNTFTTWDKEFSKKGWLSIFLSNHDQARLVSRFGNDSEEFREASSKLLNTFLLSMRGTPFVYYGDEIGMTNIEFDSISQYKDVAAINGYKKALSEGVDMHKFMSDLNFASRDNGRTPM
;
A
#
# COMPACT_ATOMS: atom_id res chain seq x y z
N MET A 1 16.33 43.26 71.15
CA MET A 1 15.87 41.93 70.83
C MET A 1 15.11 41.79 69.48
N LYS A 2 15.19 42.76 68.55
CA LYS A 2 14.52 42.72 67.24
C LYS A 2 15.46 42.65 66.04
N LYS A 3 16.79 42.61 66.22
CA LYS A 3 17.78 42.55 65.12
C LYS A 3 18.43 41.18 64.92
N ILE A 4 18.20 40.19 65.81
CA ILE A 4 18.77 38.87 65.74
C ILE A 4 17.84 37.88 64.98
N LEU A 5 16.53 38.21 64.85
CA LEU A 5 15.54 37.31 64.22
C LEU A 5 15.54 37.45 62.68
N ILE A 6 16.10 38.52 62.12
CA ILE A 6 16.10 38.72 60.67
C ILE A 6 17.26 38.00 59.95
N HIS A 7 18.35 37.76 60.64
CA HIS A 7 19.51 37.07 60.04
C HIS A 7 19.40 35.55 60.07
N THR A 8 18.54 34.98 60.90
CA THR A 8 18.30 33.54 60.93
C THR A 8 17.28 33.08 59.87
N LEU A 9 16.41 33.98 59.39
CA LEU A 9 15.45 33.68 58.33
C LEU A 9 16.08 33.74 56.93
N LEU A 10 17.18 34.47 56.73
CA LEU A 10 17.87 34.61 55.45
C LEU A 10 18.87 33.44 55.21
N ALA A 11 19.32 32.74 56.27
CA ALA A 11 20.19 31.59 56.15
C ALA A 11 19.45 30.26 55.82
N LEU A 12 18.14 30.21 56.04
CA LEU A 12 17.29 29.05 55.71
C LEU A 12 16.78 29.06 54.26
N LEU A 13 16.95 30.15 53.51
CA LEU A 13 16.56 30.27 52.11
C LEU A 13 17.68 29.89 51.10
N LEU A 14 18.89 29.62 51.59
CA LEU A 14 20.04 29.25 50.72
C LEU A 14 20.42 27.77 50.74
N LEU A 15 19.68 26.92 51.45
CA LEU A 15 19.90 25.45 51.49
C LEU A 15 18.88 24.64 50.69
N GLY A 16 18.05 25.29 49.86
CA GLY A 16 17.01 24.67 49.05
C GLY A 16 17.38 24.34 47.59
N CYS A 17 18.66 24.51 47.19
CA CYS A 17 19.16 24.02 45.87
C CYS A 17 19.79 22.65 46.04
N SER A 18 19.01 21.65 46.40
CA SER A 18 19.42 20.28 46.24
C SER A 18 19.27 19.89 44.77
N ASN A 19 20.32 19.32 44.21
CA ASN A 19 20.39 18.67 42.92
C ASN A 19 19.13 17.88 42.59
N GLY A 20 18.20 18.53 41.93
CA GLY A 20 17.19 17.85 41.13
C GLY A 20 17.92 17.25 39.91
N GLN A 21 18.44 16.04 40.03
CA GLN A 21 18.57 15.22 38.85
C GLN A 21 17.22 15.28 38.13
N LYS A 22 17.16 15.95 37.00
CA LYS A 22 16.12 15.76 36.01
C LYS A 22 16.19 14.24 35.73
N LYS A 23 15.28 13.45 36.35
CA LYS A 23 14.90 12.18 35.77
C LYS A 23 14.52 12.57 34.34
N GLU A 24 15.33 12.20 33.37
CA GLU A 24 14.86 12.02 32.02
C GLU A 24 13.61 11.18 32.18
N ALA A 25 12.45 11.77 31.93
CA ALA A 25 11.24 11.00 31.79
C ALA A 25 11.57 10.00 30.69
N SER A 26 11.61 8.72 31.02
CA SER A 26 11.60 7.68 30.01
C SER A 26 10.39 7.99 29.16
N MET A 27 10.57 8.54 27.98
CA MET A 27 9.49 8.73 27.04
C MET A 27 8.98 7.32 26.75
N VAL A 28 7.80 6.99 27.28
CA VAL A 28 7.03 5.86 26.81
C VAL A 28 6.88 6.10 25.30
N PRO A 29 7.32 5.22 24.42
CA PRO A 29 7.19 5.42 23.00
C PRO A 29 5.74 5.79 22.68
N ASP A 30 5.53 6.88 21.97
CA ASP A 30 4.21 7.27 21.50
C ASP A 30 3.76 6.26 20.44
N LYS A 31 2.98 5.29 20.84
CA LYS A 31 2.44 4.25 19.96
C LYS A 31 1.45 4.78 18.92
N THR A 32 1.22 6.08 18.87
CA THR A 32 0.33 6.74 17.90
C THR A 32 1.03 7.78 17.03
N TRP A 33 2.37 7.77 17.00
CA TRP A 33 3.20 8.69 16.23
C TRP A 33 2.80 8.80 14.74
N TRP A 34 2.27 7.74 14.17
CA TRP A 34 1.80 7.67 12.79
C TRP A 34 0.58 8.56 12.51
N LYS A 35 -0.17 8.99 13.53
CA LYS A 35 -1.27 9.95 13.37
C LYS A 35 -0.81 11.35 13.01
N GLU A 36 0.41 11.73 13.41
CA GLU A 36 1.03 13.00 13.12
C GLU A 36 2.01 12.93 11.94
N ALA A 37 2.14 11.76 11.32
CA ALA A 37 3.03 11.57 10.21
C ALA A 37 2.49 12.22 8.93
N ILE A 38 3.42 12.66 8.08
CA ILE A 38 3.20 13.01 6.67
C ILE A 38 3.97 11.98 5.86
N VAL A 39 3.25 11.18 5.08
CA VAL A 39 3.85 10.08 4.31
C VAL A 39 4.16 10.57 2.90
N TYR A 40 5.37 10.30 2.43
CA TYR A 40 5.77 10.48 1.04
C TYR A 40 5.92 9.10 0.40
N GLN A 41 5.04 8.81 -0.55
CA GLN A 41 5.08 7.56 -1.29
C GLN A 41 6.01 7.67 -2.49
N ILE A 42 6.95 6.76 -2.60
CA ILE A 42 7.92 6.68 -3.70
C ILE A 42 7.70 5.40 -4.51
N TYR A 43 7.55 5.55 -5.83
CA TYR A 43 7.63 4.45 -6.78
C TYR A 43 9.09 4.37 -7.28
N PRO A 44 9.89 3.35 -6.83
CA PRO A 44 11.35 3.36 -7.00
C PRO A 44 11.79 3.56 -8.44
N ARG A 45 11.23 2.77 -9.35
CA ARG A 45 11.57 2.71 -10.78
C ARG A 45 11.57 4.06 -11.49
N SER A 46 10.78 5.01 -11.01
CA SER A 46 10.54 6.29 -11.68
C SER A 46 10.95 7.52 -10.88
N PHE A 47 11.53 7.33 -9.69
CA PHE A 47 11.87 8.46 -8.82
C PHE A 47 13.20 9.11 -9.19
N LYS A 48 14.29 8.34 -9.22
CA LYS A 48 15.63 8.83 -9.57
C LYS A 48 16.52 7.68 -10.01
N ASP A 49 16.96 7.76 -11.24
CA ASP A 49 17.98 6.92 -11.84
C ASP A 49 19.37 7.44 -11.41
N SER A 50 20.19 6.60 -10.78
CA SER A 50 21.52 6.99 -10.28
C SER A 50 22.66 6.64 -11.24
N ASP A 51 22.48 5.68 -12.13
CA ASP A 51 23.54 5.15 -13.01
C ASP A 51 23.30 5.36 -14.49
N GLY A 52 22.11 5.88 -14.87
CA GLY A 52 21.79 6.28 -16.24
C GLY A 52 21.26 5.15 -17.11
N ASP A 53 20.77 4.07 -16.53
CA ASP A 53 20.20 2.93 -17.25
C ASP A 53 18.71 3.11 -17.65
N GLY A 54 18.08 4.18 -17.17
CA GLY A 54 16.68 4.52 -17.42
C GLY A 54 15.71 3.98 -16.35
N VAL A 55 16.23 3.37 -15.28
CA VAL A 55 15.45 2.83 -14.16
C VAL A 55 15.86 3.54 -12.87
N GLY A 56 14.90 4.06 -12.14
CA GLY A 56 15.15 4.61 -10.80
C GLY A 56 15.50 3.49 -9.82
N ASP A 57 16.36 3.81 -8.84
CA ASP A 57 16.96 2.82 -7.94
C ASP A 57 17.11 3.34 -6.50
N LEU A 58 17.54 2.46 -5.57
CA LEU A 58 17.72 2.81 -4.16
C LEU A 58 18.82 3.85 -3.95
N LYS A 59 19.89 3.84 -4.75
CA LYS A 59 20.96 4.84 -4.68
C LYS A 59 20.45 6.21 -5.11
N GLY A 60 19.62 6.27 -6.15
CA GLY A 60 18.94 7.50 -6.56
C GLY A 60 18.05 8.08 -5.46
N ILE A 61 17.34 7.23 -4.70
CA ILE A 61 16.57 7.68 -3.55
C ILE A 61 17.51 8.20 -2.45
N ILE A 62 18.63 7.52 -2.17
CA ILE A 62 19.66 7.97 -1.21
C ILE A 62 20.20 9.35 -1.60
N GLU A 63 20.51 9.60 -2.87
CA GLU A 63 20.96 10.92 -3.35
C GLU A 63 19.92 12.04 -3.10
N LYS A 64 18.65 11.69 -2.95
CA LYS A 64 17.55 12.63 -2.76
C LYS A 64 17.04 12.74 -1.31
N LEU A 65 17.71 12.13 -0.34
CA LEU A 65 17.28 12.16 1.07
C LEU A 65 17.12 13.59 1.63
N ASP A 66 18.01 14.50 1.27
CA ASP A 66 17.91 15.90 1.72
C ASP A 66 16.74 16.65 1.03
N TYR A 67 16.46 16.34 -0.23
CA TYR A 67 15.25 16.81 -0.90
C TYR A 67 14.00 16.30 -0.19
N ILE A 68 13.91 14.98 0.07
CA ILE A 68 12.79 14.37 0.78
C ILE A 68 12.61 15.03 2.16
N LYS A 69 13.71 15.25 2.90
CA LYS A 69 13.67 15.94 4.18
C LYS A 69 13.16 17.38 4.06
N SER A 70 13.52 18.09 3.00
CA SER A 70 13.12 19.49 2.77
C SER A 70 11.61 19.65 2.53
N LEU A 71 10.91 18.58 2.10
CA LEU A 71 9.45 18.56 1.94
C LEU A 71 8.71 18.57 3.27
N GLY A 72 9.41 18.36 4.41
CA GLY A 72 8.78 18.30 5.73
C GLY A 72 8.10 16.98 6.03
N VAL A 73 8.27 15.96 5.20
CA VAL A 73 7.72 14.61 5.42
C VAL A 73 8.44 13.91 6.56
N THR A 74 7.72 13.05 7.26
CA THR A 74 8.23 12.34 8.44
C THR A 74 8.24 10.83 8.24
N MET A 75 7.72 10.37 7.11
CA MET A 75 7.66 8.96 6.76
C MET A 75 7.77 8.79 5.24
N VAL A 76 8.51 7.76 4.81
CA VAL A 76 8.57 7.30 3.41
C VAL A 76 7.90 5.95 3.32
N TRP A 77 6.98 5.79 2.39
CA TRP A 77 6.48 4.51 1.93
C TRP A 77 7.08 4.21 0.56
N LEU A 78 7.77 3.07 0.44
CA LEU A 78 8.35 2.60 -0.80
C LEU A 78 7.51 1.45 -1.38
N ASN A 79 7.09 1.58 -2.63
CA ASN A 79 6.46 0.49 -3.37
C ASN A 79 7.40 -0.72 -3.48
N PRO A 80 6.92 -1.93 -3.81
CA PRO A 80 7.72 -3.13 -3.79
C PRO A 80 9.01 -2.99 -4.60
N PHE A 81 10.11 -3.38 -3.98
CA PHE A 81 11.46 -3.41 -4.56
C PHE A 81 12.12 -4.79 -4.42
N TYR A 82 11.29 -5.78 -4.06
CA TYR A 82 11.70 -7.17 -3.93
C TYR A 82 12.06 -7.80 -5.27
N GLN A 83 12.72 -8.96 -5.22
CA GLN A 83 12.93 -9.79 -6.40
C GLN A 83 11.57 -10.13 -7.03
N SER A 84 11.40 -9.76 -8.30
CA SER A 84 10.16 -9.92 -9.05
C SER A 84 10.44 -10.07 -10.54
N PRO A 85 9.64 -10.86 -11.29
CA PRO A 85 9.62 -10.84 -12.74
C PRO A 85 9.05 -9.55 -13.36
N ASN A 86 8.46 -8.66 -12.54
CA ASN A 86 7.84 -7.40 -12.97
C ASN A 86 6.64 -7.53 -13.93
N VAL A 87 5.86 -8.59 -13.80
CA VAL A 87 4.61 -8.72 -14.57
C VAL A 87 3.60 -7.65 -14.13
N ASP A 88 3.51 -7.40 -12.83
CA ASP A 88 2.70 -6.34 -12.22
C ASP A 88 3.60 -5.37 -11.43
N ASN A 89 4.64 -4.87 -12.08
CA ASN A 89 5.47 -3.76 -11.57
C ASN A 89 6.01 -3.96 -10.15
N GLY A 90 6.40 -5.19 -9.81
CA GLY A 90 6.98 -5.56 -8.51
C GLY A 90 6.01 -6.23 -7.55
N TYR A 91 4.69 -6.17 -7.81
CA TYR A 91 3.69 -6.84 -6.97
C TYR A 91 3.61 -8.36 -7.19
N ASP A 92 4.20 -8.90 -8.24
CA ASP A 92 4.44 -10.33 -8.45
C ASP A 92 5.78 -10.75 -7.80
N VAL A 93 5.81 -10.85 -6.46
CA VAL A 93 7.02 -11.08 -5.67
C VAL A 93 7.49 -12.52 -5.78
N SER A 94 8.74 -12.74 -6.24
CA SER A 94 9.36 -14.07 -6.32
C SER A 94 10.31 -14.40 -5.17
N ASP A 95 10.81 -13.39 -4.44
CA ASP A 95 11.53 -13.53 -3.18
C ASP A 95 11.35 -12.28 -2.32
N TYR A 96 10.68 -12.42 -1.19
CA TYR A 96 10.37 -11.32 -0.26
C TYR A 96 11.57 -10.83 0.56
N LYS A 97 12.70 -11.53 0.53
CA LYS A 97 13.90 -11.20 1.32
C LYS A 97 15.08 -10.79 0.45
N ALA A 98 14.90 -10.71 -0.86
CA ALA A 98 15.89 -10.25 -1.82
C ALA A 98 15.45 -8.95 -2.51
N ILE A 99 16.41 -8.09 -2.83
CA ILE A 99 16.20 -6.86 -3.59
C ILE A 99 16.27 -7.19 -5.09
N LEU A 100 15.38 -6.63 -5.88
CA LEU A 100 15.47 -6.70 -7.35
C LEU A 100 16.77 -6.03 -7.80
N SER A 101 17.58 -6.72 -8.58
CA SER A 101 18.93 -6.26 -8.97
C SER A 101 18.94 -4.91 -9.70
N GLU A 102 17.86 -4.59 -10.43
CA GLU A 102 17.69 -3.27 -11.06
C GLU A 102 17.57 -2.13 -10.04
N PHE A 103 17.11 -2.42 -8.81
CA PHE A 103 16.97 -1.42 -7.75
C PHE A 103 18.17 -1.33 -6.83
N GLY A 104 19.10 -2.29 -6.89
CA GLY A 104 20.31 -2.32 -6.07
C GLY A 104 20.45 -3.57 -5.23
N THR A 105 21.06 -3.42 -4.06
CA THR A 105 21.44 -4.49 -3.16
C THR A 105 20.82 -4.34 -1.78
N MET A 106 20.93 -5.37 -0.93
CA MET A 106 20.53 -5.29 0.47
C MET A 106 21.36 -4.23 1.24
N GLU A 107 22.62 -4.03 0.87
CA GLU A 107 23.45 -2.96 1.44
C GLU A 107 22.94 -1.57 1.06
N ASP A 108 22.47 -1.39 -0.17
CA ASP A 108 21.85 -0.12 -0.61
C ASP A 108 20.56 0.13 0.20
N PHE A 109 19.76 -0.90 0.46
CA PHE A 109 18.59 -0.79 1.33
C PHE A 109 18.97 -0.40 2.77
N ASP A 110 19.97 -1.07 3.36
CA ASP A 110 20.43 -0.76 4.71
C ASP A 110 20.94 0.70 4.81
N ASN A 111 21.64 1.19 3.77
CA ASN A 111 22.10 2.58 3.66
C ASN A 111 20.91 3.56 3.50
N LEU A 112 19.89 3.24 2.71
CA LEU A 112 18.68 4.04 2.56
C LEU A 112 17.98 4.18 3.92
N LEU A 113 17.71 3.07 4.59
CA LEU A 113 17.01 3.03 5.87
C LEU A 113 17.77 3.86 6.93
N LYS A 114 19.08 3.66 7.03
CA LYS A 114 19.95 4.45 7.90
C LYS A 114 19.88 5.94 7.59
N GLY A 115 19.97 6.30 6.31
CA GLY A 115 19.92 7.71 5.87
C GLY A 115 18.58 8.39 6.16
N LEU A 116 17.46 7.67 6.08
CA LEU A 116 16.14 8.14 6.49
C LEU A 116 16.08 8.36 8.01
N HIS A 117 16.52 7.39 8.80
CA HIS A 117 16.51 7.48 10.27
C HIS A 117 17.40 8.59 10.80
N GLU A 118 18.58 8.85 10.21
CA GLU A 118 19.45 9.98 10.53
C GLU A 118 18.75 11.35 10.33
N ARG A 119 17.72 11.39 9.47
CA ARG A 119 16.88 12.58 9.21
C ARG A 119 15.57 12.58 9.99
N ASN A 120 15.39 11.63 10.92
CA ASN A 120 14.13 11.41 11.64
C ASN A 120 12.96 11.20 10.68
N ILE A 121 13.17 10.42 9.61
CA ILE A 121 12.15 9.95 8.68
C ILE A 121 11.99 8.45 8.87
N LYS A 122 10.77 8.02 9.13
CA LYS A 122 10.42 6.61 9.27
C LYS A 122 10.19 5.95 7.93
N PHE A 123 10.28 4.63 7.90
CA PHE A 123 10.14 3.84 6.68
C PHE A 123 9.01 2.83 6.77
N VAL A 124 8.10 2.86 5.79
CA VAL A 124 7.03 1.88 5.60
C VAL A 124 7.33 1.01 4.39
N LEU A 125 7.28 -0.28 4.61
CA LEU A 125 7.50 -1.32 3.61
C LEU A 125 6.16 -1.81 3.05
N ASP A 126 6.07 -1.98 1.74
CA ASP A 126 4.93 -2.63 1.09
C ASP A 126 5.07 -4.15 1.20
N VAL A 127 4.08 -4.85 1.72
CA VAL A 127 4.08 -6.32 1.82
C VAL A 127 2.89 -6.89 1.08
N VAL A 128 3.17 -7.62 0.01
CA VAL A 128 2.15 -8.31 -0.78
C VAL A 128 1.72 -9.57 -0.05
N VAL A 129 0.50 -9.59 0.47
CA VAL A 129 0.05 -10.68 1.35
C VAL A 129 -1.01 -11.59 0.74
N ASN A 130 -1.71 -11.13 -0.31
CA ASN A 130 -2.76 -11.94 -0.95
C ASN A 130 -2.20 -13.01 -1.89
N HIS A 131 -1.09 -12.75 -2.56
CA HIS A 131 -0.53 -13.60 -3.62
C HIS A 131 1.00 -13.55 -3.63
N SER A 132 1.63 -14.41 -4.39
CA SER A 132 3.05 -14.34 -4.75
C SER A 132 3.22 -14.39 -6.26
N SER A 133 4.44 -14.24 -6.77
CA SER A 133 4.74 -14.60 -8.17
C SER A 133 4.58 -16.11 -8.40
N ASP A 134 4.20 -16.50 -9.62
CA ASP A 134 4.29 -17.87 -10.08
C ASP A 134 5.77 -18.35 -10.19
N GLN A 135 6.73 -17.41 -10.12
CA GLN A 135 8.16 -17.69 -10.05
C GLN A 135 8.68 -17.82 -8.61
N HIS A 136 7.83 -17.60 -7.59
CA HIS A 136 8.19 -17.85 -6.20
C HIS A 136 8.45 -19.36 -5.98
N GLU A 137 9.45 -19.68 -5.17
CA GLU A 137 9.81 -21.07 -4.92
C GLU A 137 8.63 -21.89 -4.34
N TRP A 138 7.81 -21.27 -3.50
CA TRP A 138 6.59 -21.93 -2.97
C TRP A 138 5.67 -22.40 -4.08
N PHE A 139 5.42 -21.57 -5.10
CA PHE A 139 4.52 -21.95 -6.20
C PHE A 139 5.13 -23.00 -7.12
N LYS A 140 6.43 -22.88 -7.43
CA LYS A 140 7.17 -23.90 -8.21
C LYS A 140 7.08 -25.28 -7.56
N GLN A 141 7.26 -25.32 -6.23
CA GLN A 141 7.11 -26.54 -5.44
C GLN A 141 5.63 -27.00 -5.42
N ALA A 142 4.69 -26.11 -5.14
CA ALA A 142 3.26 -26.40 -5.05
C ALA A 142 2.72 -27.05 -6.35
N ARG A 143 3.15 -26.58 -7.52
CA ARG A 143 2.71 -27.12 -8.82
C ARG A 143 3.41 -28.40 -9.23
N SER A 144 4.59 -28.69 -8.66
CA SER A 144 5.42 -29.84 -9.06
C SER A 144 4.76 -31.20 -8.76
N SER A 145 3.95 -31.27 -7.68
CA SER A 145 3.23 -32.49 -7.29
C SER A 145 2.06 -32.14 -6.36
N ARG A 146 0.93 -32.84 -6.50
CA ARG A 146 -0.22 -32.73 -5.58
C ARG A 146 0.11 -33.15 -4.15
N ASN A 147 1.19 -33.91 -3.93
CA ASN A 147 1.65 -34.35 -2.61
C ASN A 147 2.83 -33.51 -2.08
N ASN A 148 3.19 -32.42 -2.76
CA ASN A 148 4.27 -31.54 -2.30
C ASN A 148 3.84 -30.82 -1.02
N PRO A 149 4.73 -30.62 -0.01
CA PRO A 149 4.43 -29.90 1.23
C PRO A 149 3.92 -28.46 1.02
N TYR A 150 4.25 -27.83 -0.10
CA TYR A 150 3.81 -26.49 -0.47
C TYR A 150 2.47 -26.48 -1.23
N ARG A 151 1.88 -27.66 -1.52
CA ARG A 151 0.64 -27.73 -2.33
C ARG A 151 -0.45 -26.83 -1.77
N ASP A 152 -0.69 -26.89 -0.47
CA ASP A 152 -1.74 -26.18 0.21
C ASP A 152 -1.37 -24.72 0.57
N TYR A 153 -0.24 -24.20 0.06
CA TYR A 153 0.10 -22.78 0.16
C TYR A 153 -0.75 -21.92 -0.77
N TYR A 154 -1.37 -22.55 -1.80
CA TYR A 154 -2.21 -21.90 -2.80
C TYR A 154 -3.55 -22.60 -2.94
N HIS A 155 -4.53 -21.92 -3.53
CA HIS A 155 -5.84 -22.48 -3.79
C HIS A 155 -5.84 -23.27 -5.09
N TRP A 156 -6.17 -24.54 -5.01
CA TRP A 156 -6.19 -25.47 -6.14
C TRP A 156 -7.55 -26.13 -6.30
N TRP A 157 -7.96 -26.33 -7.58
CA TRP A 157 -9.13 -27.09 -7.94
C TRP A 157 -8.76 -28.24 -8.88
N PRO A 158 -8.97 -29.52 -8.49
CA PRO A 158 -8.62 -30.66 -9.31
C PRO A 158 -9.41 -30.68 -10.61
N ALA A 159 -8.75 -30.86 -11.77
CA ALA A 159 -9.40 -30.80 -13.08
C ALA A 159 -10.41 -31.96 -13.29
N GLU A 160 -10.26 -33.09 -12.61
CA GLU A 160 -11.21 -34.19 -12.62
C GLU A 160 -12.60 -33.84 -12.05
N LYS A 161 -12.72 -32.78 -11.29
CA LYS A 161 -13.99 -32.22 -10.81
C LYS A 161 -14.69 -31.32 -11.84
N GLY A 162 -14.09 -31.15 -13.03
CA GLY A 162 -14.52 -30.18 -14.02
C GLY A 162 -13.95 -28.77 -13.70
N LYS A 163 -14.32 -27.78 -14.51
CA LYS A 163 -13.92 -26.39 -14.27
C LYS A 163 -14.61 -25.85 -13.01
N PRO A 164 -13.91 -25.12 -12.12
CA PRO A 164 -14.53 -24.50 -10.94
C PRO A 164 -15.53 -23.41 -11.33
N ASN A 165 -16.37 -23.01 -10.38
CA ASN A 165 -17.26 -21.87 -10.57
C ASN A 165 -16.46 -20.62 -10.90
N PHE A 166 -16.97 -19.86 -11.86
CA PHE A 166 -16.30 -18.64 -12.34
C PHE A 166 -15.94 -17.69 -11.18
N ARG A 167 -14.72 -17.14 -11.28
CA ARG A 167 -14.22 -16.04 -10.47
C ARG A 167 -13.66 -14.97 -11.40
N TYR A 168 -13.98 -13.72 -11.11
CA TYR A 168 -13.47 -12.59 -11.89
C TYR A 168 -12.01 -12.32 -11.52
N SER A 169 -11.16 -12.15 -12.52
CA SER A 169 -9.79 -11.65 -12.36
C SER A 169 -9.71 -10.19 -12.78
N LEU A 170 -9.02 -9.38 -11.96
CA LEU A 170 -8.86 -7.96 -12.22
C LEU A 170 -7.99 -7.67 -13.45
N PHE A 171 -6.98 -8.54 -13.71
CA PHE A 171 -5.94 -8.27 -14.71
C PHE A 171 -5.85 -9.31 -15.82
N ASP A 172 -6.65 -10.37 -15.77
CA ASP A 172 -6.66 -11.38 -16.85
C ASP A 172 -7.45 -10.88 -18.07
N GLU A 173 -6.94 -11.12 -19.28
CA GLU A 173 -7.58 -10.69 -20.53
C GLU A 173 -8.96 -11.34 -20.79
N LYS A 174 -9.20 -12.53 -20.22
CA LYS A 174 -10.49 -13.24 -20.29
C LYS A 174 -11.37 -12.95 -19.08
N GLY A 175 -10.81 -12.28 -18.06
CA GLY A 175 -11.48 -11.99 -16.82
C GLY A 175 -11.75 -13.20 -15.93
N ASP A 176 -11.08 -14.36 -16.15
CA ASP A 176 -11.27 -15.58 -15.37
C ASP A 176 -10.09 -15.76 -14.40
N ALA A 177 -10.37 -15.88 -13.12
CA ALA A 177 -9.37 -16.04 -12.06
C ALA A 177 -8.92 -17.49 -11.85
N TRP A 178 -9.31 -18.41 -12.71
CA TRP A 178 -8.87 -19.80 -12.66
C TRP A 178 -7.98 -20.17 -13.84
N GLN A 179 -6.70 -20.37 -13.58
CA GLN A 179 -5.73 -20.78 -14.58
C GLN A 179 -5.48 -22.29 -14.49
N TYR A 180 -5.63 -23.00 -15.62
CA TYR A 180 -5.30 -24.42 -15.71
C TYR A 180 -3.78 -24.62 -15.72
N ASP A 181 -3.31 -25.49 -14.82
CA ASP A 181 -1.92 -25.96 -14.75
C ASP A 181 -1.82 -27.41 -15.22
N SER A 182 -1.15 -27.62 -16.36
CA SER A 182 -1.00 -28.95 -16.95
C SER A 182 -0.04 -29.86 -16.17
N ILE A 183 0.89 -29.29 -15.39
CA ILE A 183 1.86 -30.07 -14.60
C ILE A 183 1.13 -30.83 -13.49
N SER A 184 0.28 -30.15 -12.74
CA SER A 184 -0.47 -30.72 -11.63
C SER A 184 -1.86 -31.22 -11.99
N ASN A 185 -2.29 -31.04 -13.27
CA ASN A 185 -3.65 -31.29 -13.73
C ASN A 185 -4.72 -30.70 -12.81
N SER A 186 -4.58 -29.40 -12.52
CA SER A 186 -5.45 -28.66 -11.62
C SER A 186 -5.59 -27.22 -12.09
N TYR A 187 -6.62 -26.52 -11.62
CA TYR A 187 -6.72 -25.06 -11.74
C TYR A 187 -6.18 -24.44 -10.46
N TYR A 188 -5.45 -23.32 -10.56
CA TYR A 188 -5.12 -22.47 -9.42
C TYR A 188 -5.84 -21.14 -9.51
N LEU A 189 -6.08 -20.53 -8.33
CA LEU A 189 -6.78 -19.25 -8.22
C LEU A 189 -5.79 -18.08 -8.33
N HIS A 190 -6.19 -17.01 -9.05
CA HIS A 190 -5.48 -15.73 -9.13
C HIS A 190 -6.49 -14.59 -9.30
N TYR A 191 -6.72 -13.81 -8.28
CA TYR A 191 -7.62 -12.66 -8.39
C TYR A 191 -7.04 -11.52 -9.24
N PHE A 192 -5.72 -11.47 -9.35
CA PHE A 192 -4.96 -10.55 -10.20
C PHE A 192 -4.47 -11.24 -11.49
N ALA A 193 -3.26 -10.97 -11.95
CA ALA A 193 -2.73 -11.64 -13.12
C ALA A 193 -2.51 -13.14 -12.88
N LYS A 194 -2.54 -13.93 -13.95
CA LYS A 194 -2.29 -15.39 -13.82
C LYS A 194 -0.91 -15.72 -13.27
N GLU A 195 0.03 -14.80 -13.38
CA GLU A 195 1.36 -14.88 -12.78
C GLU A 195 1.39 -14.54 -11.28
N GLN A 196 0.21 -14.22 -10.68
CA GLN A 196 0.05 -13.87 -9.27
C GLN A 196 -0.90 -14.86 -8.57
N PRO A 197 -0.49 -16.14 -8.35
CA PRO A 197 -1.32 -17.13 -7.68
C PRO A 197 -1.63 -16.72 -6.23
N ASP A 198 -2.90 -16.88 -5.84
CA ASP A 198 -3.42 -16.47 -4.54
C ASP A 198 -2.99 -17.43 -3.41
N LEU A 199 -2.46 -16.88 -2.33
CA LEU A 199 -2.04 -17.61 -1.14
C LEU A 199 -3.24 -18.11 -0.33
N ASN A 200 -3.11 -19.32 0.22
CA ASN A 200 -4.12 -19.95 1.07
C ASN A 200 -3.89 -19.60 2.56
N TRP A 201 -4.54 -18.55 3.03
CA TRP A 201 -4.42 -18.09 4.42
C TRP A 201 -5.08 -19.01 5.45
N GLU A 202 -5.93 -19.97 5.06
CA GLU A 202 -6.40 -21.03 5.97
C GLU A 202 -5.24 -21.91 6.44
N ASN A 203 -4.19 -22.02 5.62
CA ASN A 203 -2.99 -22.78 5.98
C ASN A 203 -2.12 -21.99 6.99
N PRO A 204 -1.97 -22.47 8.24
CA PRO A 204 -1.18 -21.75 9.24
C PRO A 204 0.31 -21.58 8.85
N LYS A 205 0.85 -22.44 8.00
CA LYS A 205 2.23 -22.29 7.52
C LYS A 205 2.38 -21.07 6.59
N VAL A 206 1.37 -20.76 5.78
CA VAL A 206 1.37 -19.55 4.95
C VAL A 206 1.40 -18.32 5.85
N ARG A 207 0.55 -18.29 6.89
CA ARG A 207 0.55 -17.19 7.86
C ARG A 207 1.89 -17.03 8.57
N GLU A 208 2.47 -18.14 9.05
CA GLU A 208 3.80 -18.16 9.66
C GLU A 208 4.89 -17.59 8.73
N GLU A 209 4.88 -17.97 7.45
CA GLU A 209 5.84 -17.45 6.46
C GLU A 209 5.68 -15.94 6.24
N VAL A 210 4.44 -15.45 6.13
CA VAL A 210 4.17 -14.01 5.99
C VAL A 210 4.67 -13.26 7.24
N TYR A 211 4.39 -13.77 8.44
CA TYR A 211 4.87 -13.15 9.69
C TYR A 211 6.41 -13.18 9.78
N ASN A 212 7.05 -14.25 9.32
CA ASN A 212 8.51 -14.36 9.28
C ASN A 212 9.15 -13.39 8.26
N ILE A 213 8.46 -13.09 7.15
CA ILE A 213 8.86 -12.03 6.23
C ILE A 213 8.79 -10.67 6.93
N MET A 214 7.69 -10.38 7.59
CA MET A 214 7.52 -9.10 8.31
C MET A 214 8.53 -8.95 9.45
N LYS A 215 8.76 -10.01 10.24
CA LYS A 215 9.78 -10.03 11.31
C LYS A 215 11.18 -9.76 10.74
N PHE A 216 11.55 -10.39 9.63
CA PHE A 216 12.84 -10.16 8.98
C PHE A 216 13.08 -8.68 8.66
N TRP A 217 12.08 -7.99 8.14
CA TRP A 217 12.20 -6.56 7.82
C TRP A 217 12.11 -5.66 9.06
N ALA A 218 11.30 -6.03 10.05
CA ALA A 218 11.25 -5.33 11.34
C ALA A 218 12.57 -5.43 12.09
N ASP A 219 13.24 -6.60 12.07
CA ASP A 219 14.58 -6.80 12.65
C ASP A 219 15.65 -5.96 11.94
N LYS A 220 15.46 -5.60 10.67
CA LYS A 220 16.29 -4.63 9.95
C LYS A 220 16.02 -3.18 10.34
N GLY A 221 14.93 -2.90 11.03
CA GLY A 221 14.57 -1.56 11.51
C GLY A 221 13.49 -0.86 10.69
N VAL A 222 12.71 -1.57 9.88
CA VAL A 222 11.53 -1.02 9.20
C VAL A 222 10.50 -0.57 10.24
N ASP A 223 9.93 0.62 10.09
CA ASP A 223 9.02 1.25 11.06
C ASP A 223 7.53 0.95 10.79
N GLY A 224 7.20 0.31 9.70
CA GLY A 224 5.82 -0.04 9.40
C GLY A 224 5.62 -0.85 8.13
N PHE A 225 4.41 -1.35 7.95
CA PHE A 225 4.03 -2.20 6.83
C PHE A 225 2.72 -1.72 6.20
N ARG A 226 2.72 -1.57 4.88
CA ARG A 226 1.50 -1.45 4.08
C ARG A 226 1.15 -2.83 3.55
N LEU A 227 -0.05 -3.30 3.86
CA LEU A 227 -0.53 -4.61 3.46
C LEU A 227 -1.28 -4.52 2.13
N ASP A 228 -0.63 -5.00 1.08
CA ASP A 228 -1.20 -5.05 -0.27
C ASP A 228 -2.31 -6.09 -0.35
N ALA A 229 -3.44 -5.71 -0.94
CA ALA A 229 -4.58 -6.58 -1.25
C ALA A 229 -5.06 -7.48 -0.07
N PHE A 230 -4.74 -7.12 1.17
CA PHE A 230 -4.97 -7.92 2.37
C PHE A 230 -6.44 -8.32 2.54
N GLN A 231 -7.37 -7.46 2.11
CA GLN A 231 -8.81 -7.70 2.27
C GLN A 231 -9.33 -8.90 1.48
N PHE A 232 -8.51 -9.41 0.55
CA PHE A 232 -8.80 -10.62 -0.23
C PHE A 232 -8.07 -11.87 0.30
N ALA A 233 -7.29 -11.77 1.39
CA ALA A 233 -6.51 -12.89 1.91
C ALA A 233 -7.40 -14.05 2.39
N ALA A 234 -8.48 -13.78 3.10
CA ALA A 234 -9.47 -14.80 3.43
C ALA A 234 -10.41 -15.08 2.25
N LYS A 235 -10.73 -16.34 2.02
CA LYS A 235 -11.59 -16.80 0.92
C LYS A 235 -12.54 -17.88 1.38
N ASP A 236 -13.75 -17.91 0.81
CA ASP A 236 -14.63 -19.09 0.93
C ASP A 236 -14.08 -20.20 0.01
N THR A 237 -13.38 -21.15 0.62
CA THR A 237 -12.70 -22.25 -0.08
C THR A 237 -13.65 -23.31 -0.63
N THR A 238 -14.96 -23.23 -0.38
CA THR A 238 -15.98 -24.02 -1.06
C THR A 238 -16.22 -23.53 -2.49
N PHE A 239 -15.78 -22.32 -2.81
CA PHE A 239 -15.93 -21.66 -4.11
C PHE A 239 -17.35 -21.74 -4.68
N PRO A 240 -18.39 -21.28 -3.96
CA PRO A 240 -19.77 -21.35 -4.39
C PRO A 240 -19.98 -20.54 -5.67
N LYS A 241 -21.08 -20.85 -6.41
CA LYS A 241 -21.47 -20.00 -7.53
C LYS A 241 -21.94 -18.62 -7.00
N PHE A 242 -21.38 -17.55 -7.54
CA PHE A 242 -21.86 -16.20 -7.29
C PHE A 242 -22.99 -15.81 -8.26
N PRO A 243 -23.80 -14.80 -7.94
CA PRO A 243 -24.81 -14.27 -8.85
C PRO A 243 -24.20 -13.81 -10.18
N ASP A 244 -24.95 -13.91 -11.26
CA ASP A 244 -24.53 -13.41 -12.57
C ASP A 244 -24.35 -11.87 -12.50
N GLY A 245 -23.22 -11.35 -13.00
CA GLY A 245 -22.88 -9.93 -12.97
C GLY A 245 -22.17 -9.46 -11.69
N PHE A 246 -21.82 -10.37 -10.77
CA PHE A 246 -21.09 -10.04 -9.52
C PHE A 246 -19.76 -9.33 -9.79
N GLU A 247 -19.15 -9.56 -10.95
CA GLU A 247 -17.88 -8.93 -11.35
C GLU A 247 -17.93 -7.39 -11.38
N LYS A 248 -19.13 -6.80 -11.51
CA LYS A 248 -19.35 -5.34 -11.47
C LYS A 248 -19.17 -4.75 -10.06
N ASP A 249 -19.30 -5.60 -9.04
CA ASP A 249 -19.14 -5.22 -7.64
C ASP A 249 -18.45 -6.35 -6.86
N PHE A 250 -17.36 -6.87 -7.43
CA PHE A 250 -16.63 -8.04 -6.92
C PHE A 250 -16.14 -7.85 -5.49
N ILE A 251 -15.88 -6.62 -5.06
CA ILE A 251 -15.47 -6.29 -3.67
C ILE A 251 -16.46 -6.85 -2.66
N GLN A 252 -17.77 -6.80 -2.94
CA GLN A 252 -18.80 -7.34 -2.04
C GLN A 252 -18.67 -8.85 -1.82
N TYR A 253 -18.07 -9.56 -2.77
CA TYR A 253 -17.93 -11.02 -2.76
C TYR A 253 -16.54 -11.50 -2.37
N TYR A 254 -15.51 -10.67 -2.54
CA TYR A 254 -14.12 -11.05 -2.31
C TYR A 254 -13.53 -10.50 -1.03
N ALA A 255 -13.90 -9.25 -0.67
CA ALA A 255 -13.33 -8.60 0.48
C ALA A 255 -13.96 -9.06 1.79
N MET A 256 -13.20 -9.00 2.85
CA MET A 256 -13.63 -9.17 4.23
C MET A 256 -14.35 -10.49 4.49
N GLN A 257 -13.89 -11.58 3.86
CA GLN A 257 -14.44 -12.91 4.07
C GLN A 257 -14.13 -13.44 5.49
N ASP A 258 -14.91 -14.43 5.92
CA ASP A 258 -14.77 -15.07 7.21
C ASP A 258 -13.32 -15.52 7.47
N GLY A 259 -12.82 -15.32 8.69
CA GLY A 259 -11.45 -15.62 9.09
C GLY A 259 -10.46 -14.46 8.95
N LEU A 260 -10.74 -13.44 8.11
CA LEU A 260 -9.79 -12.34 7.91
C LEU A 260 -9.42 -11.63 9.21
N HIS A 261 -10.41 -11.28 10.03
CA HIS A 261 -10.17 -10.61 11.31
C HIS A 261 -9.34 -11.46 12.28
N ASP A 262 -9.49 -12.78 12.25
CA ASP A 262 -8.67 -13.67 13.10
C ASP A 262 -7.22 -13.69 12.60
N TYR A 263 -7.00 -13.69 11.27
CA TYR A 263 -5.65 -13.60 10.71
C TYR A 263 -4.97 -12.26 11.02
N LEU A 264 -5.72 -11.15 11.01
CA LEU A 264 -5.18 -9.82 11.36
C LEU A 264 -4.84 -9.72 12.84
N LYS A 265 -5.64 -10.31 13.72
CA LYS A 265 -5.33 -10.38 15.18
C LYS A 265 -4.10 -11.25 15.43
N GLU A 266 -3.99 -12.42 14.79
CA GLU A 266 -2.80 -13.27 14.84
C GLU A 266 -1.56 -12.52 14.34
N MET A 267 -1.69 -11.77 13.22
CA MET A 267 -0.61 -10.92 12.71
C MET A 267 -0.21 -9.83 13.72
N ASN A 268 -1.18 -9.21 14.38
CA ASN A 268 -0.91 -8.24 15.43
C ASN A 268 -0.15 -8.88 16.61
N GLU A 269 -0.60 -10.04 17.09
CA GLU A 269 0.06 -10.78 18.17
C GLU A 269 1.47 -11.23 17.79
N GLU A 270 1.66 -11.66 16.54
CA GLU A 270 2.95 -12.19 16.08
C GLU A 270 3.94 -11.12 15.66
N VAL A 271 3.47 -9.95 15.19
CA VAL A 271 4.34 -8.91 14.63
C VAL A 271 4.10 -7.56 15.31
N PHE A 272 2.94 -6.92 15.11
CA PHE A 272 2.77 -5.50 15.47
C PHE A 272 2.85 -5.23 16.99
N SER A 273 2.46 -6.20 17.83
CA SER A 273 2.59 -6.06 19.29
C SER A 273 4.03 -6.24 19.80
N LYS A 274 4.90 -6.88 19.01
CA LYS A 274 6.29 -7.22 19.39
C LYS A 274 7.30 -6.18 18.93
N TYR A 275 6.94 -5.37 17.92
CA TYR A 275 7.79 -4.33 17.34
C TYR A 275 7.12 -2.97 17.47
N ASP A 276 7.90 -1.88 17.48
CA ASP A 276 7.36 -0.50 17.39
C ASP A 276 7.10 -0.13 15.93
N VAL A 277 6.17 -0.83 15.30
CA VAL A 277 5.83 -0.67 13.89
C VAL A 277 4.35 -0.31 13.72
N MET A 278 4.04 0.45 12.67
CA MET A 278 2.67 0.75 12.28
C MET A 278 2.20 -0.11 11.12
N SER A 279 0.90 -0.21 10.92
CA SER A 279 0.30 -0.93 9.80
C SER A 279 -0.68 -0.08 9.02
N VAL A 280 -0.62 -0.21 7.69
CA VAL A 280 -1.52 0.44 6.74
C VAL A 280 -2.24 -0.61 5.92
N ALA A 281 -3.56 -0.60 5.94
CA ALA A 281 -4.39 -1.48 5.15
C ALA A 281 -4.71 -0.88 3.78
N GLU A 282 -4.51 -1.61 2.70
CA GLU A 282 -5.06 -1.23 1.41
C GLU A 282 -6.54 -1.57 1.35
N GLY A 283 -7.37 -0.56 1.52
CA GLY A 283 -8.83 -0.69 1.61
C GLY A 283 -9.35 -0.53 3.02
N ALA A 284 -10.58 -0.15 3.12
CA ALA A 284 -11.29 0.11 4.38
C ALA A 284 -12.53 -0.78 4.54
N GLY A 285 -12.51 -1.98 3.95
CA GLY A 285 -13.67 -2.85 3.90
C GLY A 285 -14.77 -2.32 2.95
N ARG A 286 -15.97 -2.85 3.08
CA ARG A 286 -17.13 -2.55 2.20
C ARG A 286 -18.00 -1.41 2.73
N ASN A 287 -17.79 -1.01 3.99
CA ASN A 287 -18.58 0.01 4.70
C ASN A 287 -17.83 0.52 5.94
N PHE A 288 -18.34 1.59 6.58
CA PHE A 288 -17.72 2.18 7.76
C PHE A 288 -17.64 1.25 8.97
N GLN A 289 -18.57 0.32 9.13
CA GLN A 289 -18.50 -0.66 10.22
C GLN A 289 -17.25 -1.54 10.06
N GLU A 290 -17.03 -2.08 8.88
CA GLU A 290 -15.84 -2.89 8.58
C GLU A 290 -14.56 -2.06 8.70
N ALA A 291 -14.57 -0.79 8.25
CA ALA A 291 -13.44 0.10 8.44
C ALA A 291 -13.10 0.29 9.94
N HIS A 292 -14.08 0.47 10.80
CA HIS A 292 -13.89 0.52 12.26
C HIS A 292 -13.38 -0.82 12.82
N GLU A 293 -13.91 -1.92 12.32
CA GLU A 293 -13.44 -3.26 12.73
C GLU A 293 -11.96 -3.48 12.39
N LEU A 294 -11.45 -2.87 11.33
CA LEU A 294 -10.03 -2.93 10.97
C LEU A 294 -9.14 -2.02 11.83
N VAL A 295 -9.59 -0.77 12.14
CA VAL A 295 -8.68 0.27 12.65
C VAL A 295 -9.02 0.84 14.03
N ASP A 296 -10.09 0.42 14.66
CA ASP A 296 -10.35 0.79 16.06
C ASP A 296 -9.31 0.16 16.99
N ALA A 297 -8.69 0.94 17.86
CA ALA A 297 -7.55 0.51 18.68
C ALA A 297 -7.85 -0.69 19.59
N ASP A 298 -9.09 -0.85 20.02
CA ASP A 298 -9.54 -1.98 20.85
C ASP A 298 -9.67 -3.29 20.06
N ARG A 299 -9.70 -3.24 18.74
CA ARG A 299 -9.72 -4.41 17.85
C ARG A 299 -8.37 -5.12 17.78
N LYS A 300 -7.26 -4.39 17.96
CA LYS A 300 -5.88 -4.91 17.85
C LYS A 300 -5.64 -5.61 16.51
N GLU A 301 -6.02 -4.96 15.43
CA GLU A 301 -5.80 -5.42 14.07
C GLU A 301 -4.82 -4.49 13.39
N LEU A 302 -5.28 -3.43 12.73
CA LEU A 302 -4.45 -2.51 11.96
C LEU A 302 -4.52 -1.08 12.52
N ASN A 303 -3.62 -0.21 12.09
CA ASN A 303 -3.58 1.17 12.59
C ASN A 303 -4.32 2.15 11.69
N ILE A 304 -4.14 2.06 10.37
CA ILE A 304 -4.69 2.97 9.37
C ILE A 304 -5.27 2.15 8.22
N ALA A 305 -6.37 2.62 7.62
CA ALA A 305 -6.91 2.05 6.40
C ALA A 305 -7.01 3.09 5.28
N TYR A 306 -6.90 2.65 4.04
CA TYR A 306 -7.17 3.46 2.85
C TYR A 306 -8.66 3.44 2.53
N ALA A 307 -9.26 4.62 2.43
CA ALA A 307 -10.61 4.78 1.94
C ALA A 307 -10.56 5.29 0.48
N PHE A 308 -10.96 4.46 -0.46
CA PHE A 308 -10.86 4.77 -1.89
C PHE A 308 -11.97 5.68 -2.41
N ASP A 309 -13.07 5.89 -1.65
CA ASP A 309 -14.23 6.66 -2.12
C ASP A 309 -13.91 8.03 -2.70
N ALA A 310 -12.86 8.71 -2.20
CA ALA A 310 -12.47 10.02 -2.69
C ALA A 310 -11.76 9.95 -4.05
N VAL A 311 -10.89 8.96 -4.24
CA VAL A 311 -10.10 8.85 -5.47
C VAL A 311 -10.95 8.36 -6.64
N ASP A 312 -12.00 7.59 -6.38
CA ASP A 312 -12.90 7.07 -7.42
C ASP A 312 -13.92 8.09 -7.93
N ILE A 313 -13.93 9.29 -7.37
CA ILE A 313 -14.85 10.37 -7.80
C ILE A 313 -14.45 10.96 -9.15
N ALA A 314 -13.15 11.06 -9.45
CA ALA A 314 -12.67 11.66 -10.69
C ALA A 314 -12.90 10.73 -11.89
N LYS A 315 -13.48 11.29 -12.96
CA LYS A 315 -13.79 10.60 -14.21
C LYS A 315 -13.33 11.48 -15.40
N PRO A 316 -13.20 10.92 -16.62
CA PRO A 316 -12.81 11.71 -17.80
C PRO A 316 -13.68 12.95 -18.03
N GLU A 317 -14.96 12.88 -17.70
CA GLU A 317 -15.90 14.00 -17.81
C GLU A 317 -15.85 14.99 -16.63
N GLY A 318 -14.96 14.78 -15.68
CA GLY A 318 -14.78 15.59 -14.49
C GLY A 318 -15.30 14.94 -13.21
N TYR A 319 -15.43 15.71 -12.13
CA TYR A 319 -15.92 15.23 -10.83
C TYR A 319 -16.86 16.21 -10.16
N SER A 320 -17.67 15.70 -9.24
CA SER A 320 -18.55 16.51 -8.40
C SER A 320 -17.85 17.01 -7.14
N LEU A 321 -17.59 18.31 -7.04
CA LEU A 321 -17.03 18.92 -5.83
C LEU A 321 -17.92 18.68 -4.60
N LEU A 322 -19.25 18.67 -4.78
CA LEU A 322 -20.19 18.36 -3.70
C LEU A 322 -20.02 16.91 -3.22
N LYS A 323 -19.85 15.95 -4.14
CA LYS A 323 -19.58 14.54 -3.80
C LYS A 323 -18.27 14.41 -3.04
N LEU A 324 -17.19 15.05 -3.52
CA LEU A 324 -15.89 15.06 -2.85
C LEU A 324 -16.00 15.62 -1.43
N LYS A 325 -16.63 16.79 -1.27
CA LYS A 325 -16.89 17.41 0.04
C LYS A 325 -17.66 16.48 0.96
N ASN A 326 -18.74 15.86 0.47
CA ASN A 326 -19.57 14.97 1.29
C ASN A 326 -18.78 13.72 1.73
N THR A 327 -17.95 13.13 0.87
CA THR A 327 -17.08 12.00 1.21
C THR A 327 -16.18 12.35 2.40
N PHE A 328 -15.40 13.43 2.30
CA PHE A 328 -14.51 13.83 3.41
C PHE A 328 -15.26 14.24 4.67
N THR A 329 -16.40 14.92 4.53
CA THR A 329 -17.23 15.30 5.69
C THR A 329 -17.77 14.06 6.41
N THR A 330 -18.16 13.04 5.64
CA THR A 330 -18.67 11.79 6.22
C THR A 330 -17.55 11.06 6.95
N TRP A 331 -16.37 10.93 6.33
CA TRP A 331 -15.22 10.31 6.99
C TRP A 331 -14.81 11.04 8.27
N ASP A 332 -14.71 12.38 8.23
CA ASP A 332 -14.38 13.17 9.42
C ASP A 332 -15.38 12.94 10.56
N LYS A 333 -16.67 12.84 10.23
CA LYS A 333 -17.71 12.57 11.21
C LYS A 333 -17.61 11.17 11.77
N GLU A 334 -17.50 10.14 10.93
CA GLU A 334 -17.42 8.73 11.34
C GLU A 334 -16.18 8.48 12.20
N PHE A 335 -14.99 8.89 11.75
CA PHE A 335 -13.72 8.66 12.45
C PHE A 335 -13.35 9.75 13.47
N SER A 336 -14.31 10.60 13.88
CA SER A 336 -14.04 11.68 14.83
C SER A 336 -13.68 11.21 16.24
N LYS A 337 -14.09 10.02 16.63
CA LYS A 337 -13.94 9.49 18.01
C LYS A 337 -13.07 8.25 18.08
N LYS A 338 -13.12 7.38 17.08
CA LYS A 338 -12.45 6.09 17.01
C LYS A 338 -11.90 5.85 15.63
N GLY A 339 -10.92 4.94 15.52
CA GLY A 339 -10.29 4.60 14.27
C GLY A 339 -9.42 5.72 13.69
N TRP A 340 -8.80 5.47 12.55
CA TRP A 340 -7.99 6.44 11.82
C TRP A 340 -7.84 6.04 10.36
N LEU A 341 -7.91 7.02 9.47
CA LEU A 341 -7.78 6.79 8.02
C LEU A 341 -6.54 7.49 7.47
N SER A 342 -6.05 6.97 6.36
CA SER A 342 -5.17 7.74 5.47
C SER A 342 -5.99 8.77 4.69
N ILE A 343 -5.35 9.88 4.36
CA ILE A 343 -5.89 10.88 3.42
C ILE A 343 -4.99 10.90 2.20
N PHE A 344 -5.53 10.59 1.04
CA PHE A 344 -4.81 10.61 -0.23
C PHE A 344 -5.76 10.92 -1.40
N LEU A 345 -5.23 11.44 -2.49
CA LEU A 345 -5.95 11.70 -3.73
C LEU A 345 -5.27 11.06 -4.94
N SER A 346 -4.05 10.59 -4.78
CA SER A 346 -3.25 9.89 -5.79
C SER A 346 -2.34 8.85 -5.14
N ASN A 347 -1.96 7.85 -5.89
CA ASN A 347 -0.97 6.84 -5.56
C ASN A 347 -0.46 6.18 -6.86
N HIS A 348 0.33 5.12 -6.75
CA HIS A 348 0.89 4.37 -7.89
C HIS A 348 -0.16 3.63 -8.75
N ASP A 349 -1.39 3.52 -8.29
CA ASP A 349 -2.52 2.89 -9.00
C ASP A 349 -3.49 3.92 -9.57
N GLN A 350 -3.13 5.20 -9.53
CA GLN A 350 -3.94 6.30 -10.03
C GLN A 350 -3.15 7.13 -11.05
N ALA A 351 -3.87 7.75 -11.96
CA ALA A 351 -3.32 8.82 -12.77
C ALA A 351 -2.99 10.07 -11.92
N ARG A 352 -2.25 11.02 -12.46
CA ARG A 352 -1.70 12.16 -11.71
C ARG A 352 -2.77 13.04 -11.07
N LEU A 353 -2.48 13.49 -9.86
CA LEU A 353 -3.37 14.30 -9.02
C LEU A 353 -3.97 15.50 -9.74
N VAL A 354 -3.10 16.32 -10.37
CA VAL A 354 -3.51 17.58 -10.99
C VAL A 354 -4.40 17.35 -12.20
N SER A 355 -4.11 16.33 -13.04
CA SER A 355 -4.93 16.00 -14.21
C SER A 355 -6.31 15.42 -13.85
N ARG A 356 -6.42 14.80 -12.66
CA ARG A 356 -7.70 14.21 -12.20
C ARG A 356 -8.60 15.21 -11.47
N PHE A 357 -8.02 16.07 -10.64
CA PHE A 357 -8.75 16.94 -9.71
C PHE A 357 -8.53 18.43 -9.90
N GLY A 358 -7.55 18.82 -10.70
CA GLY A 358 -7.18 20.20 -10.94
C GLY A 358 -7.40 20.66 -12.37
N ASN A 359 -6.67 21.69 -12.74
CA ASN A 359 -6.49 22.15 -14.11
C ASN A 359 -5.01 22.03 -14.44
N ASP A 360 -4.67 21.14 -15.35
CA ASP A 360 -3.29 20.78 -15.72
C ASP A 360 -2.71 21.60 -16.87
N SER A 361 -3.46 22.63 -17.35
CA SER A 361 -2.92 23.60 -18.29
C SER A 361 -1.72 24.34 -17.68
N GLU A 362 -0.80 24.77 -18.48
CA GLU A 362 0.43 25.48 -18.07
C GLU A 362 0.12 26.65 -17.13
N GLU A 363 -0.95 27.40 -17.41
CA GLU A 363 -1.38 28.57 -16.60
C GLU A 363 -1.82 28.20 -15.17
N PHE A 364 -2.52 27.07 -15.00
CA PHE A 364 -3.18 26.72 -13.73
C PHE A 364 -2.57 25.54 -12.98
N ARG A 365 -1.63 24.81 -13.58
CA ARG A 365 -1.02 23.59 -13.00
C ARG A 365 -0.43 23.84 -11.60
N GLU A 366 0.36 24.89 -11.45
CA GLU A 366 1.01 25.19 -10.18
C GLU A 366 -0.03 25.57 -9.10
N ALA A 367 -1.01 26.41 -9.45
CA ALA A 367 -2.08 26.78 -8.53
C ALA A 367 -2.95 25.58 -8.13
N SER A 368 -3.25 24.71 -9.08
CA SER A 368 -4.01 23.48 -8.84
C SER A 368 -3.25 22.53 -7.91
N SER A 369 -1.95 22.29 -8.15
CA SER A 369 -1.12 21.45 -7.29
C SER A 369 -1.06 22.00 -5.87
N LYS A 370 -0.81 23.29 -5.69
CA LYS A 370 -0.80 23.94 -4.37
C LYS A 370 -2.12 23.83 -3.64
N LEU A 371 -3.24 24.04 -4.34
CA LEU A 371 -4.58 23.91 -3.77
C LEU A 371 -4.85 22.48 -3.29
N LEU A 372 -4.57 21.49 -4.13
CA LEU A 372 -4.85 20.09 -3.83
C LEU A 372 -3.97 19.56 -2.69
N ASN A 373 -2.68 19.90 -2.67
CA ASN A 373 -1.79 19.55 -1.56
C ASN A 373 -2.18 20.29 -0.26
N THR A 374 -2.61 21.56 -0.33
CA THR A 374 -3.14 22.27 0.84
C THR A 374 -4.38 21.60 1.40
N PHE A 375 -5.31 21.18 0.53
CA PHE A 375 -6.49 20.43 0.93
C PHE A 375 -6.08 19.11 1.61
N LEU A 376 -5.22 18.30 0.97
CA LEU A 376 -4.75 17.03 1.48
C LEU A 376 -4.13 17.17 2.89
N LEU A 377 -3.22 18.12 3.06
CA LEU A 377 -2.48 18.35 4.32
C LEU A 377 -3.32 18.99 5.43
N SER A 378 -4.51 19.52 5.13
CA SER A 378 -5.38 20.18 6.12
C SER A 378 -6.51 19.29 6.63
N MET A 379 -6.69 18.10 6.07
CA MET A 379 -7.75 17.19 6.48
C MET A 379 -7.35 16.32 7.68
N ARG A 380 -8.33 15.81 8.43
CA ARG A 380 -8.08 14.84 9.49
C ARG A 380 -7.73 13.49 8.90
N GLY A 381 -6.63 12.91 9.35
CA GLY A 381 -6.08 11.64 8.95
C GLY A 381 -4.57 11.77 8.69
N THR A 382 -3.91 10.67 8.39
CA THR A 382 -2.51 10.69 7.98
C THR A 382 -2.45 10.97 6.48
N PRO A 383 -1.88 12.12 6.03
CA PRO A 383 -1.78 12.43 4.62
C PRO A 383 -0.69 11.61 3.93
N PHE A 384 -1.02 11.10 2.75
CA PHE A 384 -0.09 10.40 1.86
C PHE A 384 0.08 11.25 0.59
N VAL A 385 1.27 11.76 0.38
CA VAL A 385 1.68 12.54 -0.80
C VAL A 385 2.42 11.59 -1.73
N TYR A 386 1.96 11.47 -2.96
CA TYR A 386 2.62 10.64 -3.96
C TYR A 386 3.73 11.43 -4.66
N TYR A 387 4.87 10.81 -4.95
CA TYR A 387 6.00 11.47 -5.60
C TYR A 387 5.55 12.17 -6.90
N GLY A 388 6.02 13.40 -7.08
CA GLY A 388 5.64 14.26 -8.19
C GLY A 388 4.42 15.14 -7.95
N ASP A 389 3.58 14.85 -6.95
CA ASP A 389 2.43 15.71 -6.59
C ASP A 389 2.91 17.06 -6.07
N GLU A 390 4.03 17.08 -5.34
CA GLU A 390 4.65 18.28 -4.78
C GLU A 390 5.20 19.25 -5.82
N ILE A 391 5.52 18.74 -7.02
CA ILE A 391 5.96 19.57 -8.16
C ILE A 391 4.87 19.69 -9.25
N GLY A 392 3.67 19.17 -8.98
CA GLY A 392 2.53 19.26 -9.88
C GLY A 392 2.71 18.50 -11.19
N MET A 393 3.21 17.26 -11.13
CA MET A 393 3.25 16.37 -12.30
C MET A 393 1.84 16.11 -12.82
N THR A 394 1.73 15.99 -14.16
CA THR A 394 0.48 15.76 -14.86
C THR A 394 0.53 14.46 -15.66
N ASN A 395 -0.62 14.02 -16.14
CA ASN A 395 -0.68 12.92 -17.10
C ASN A 395 0.13 13.26 -18.34
N ILE A 396 0.61 12.21 -19.02
CA ILE A 396 1.15 12.32 -20.38
C ILE A 396 0.15 11.69 -21.35
N GLU A 397 0.26 12.05 -22.62
CA GLU A 397 -0.51 11.44 -23.69
C GLU A 397 0.30 10.29 -24.30
N PHE A 398 -0.25 9.08 -24.26
CA PHE A 398 0.33 7.92 -24.91
C PHE A 398 -0.29 7.74 -26.30
N ASP A 399 0.53 7.68 -27.33
CA ASP A 399 0.08 7.57 -28.73
C ASP A 399 -0.44 6.18 -29.08
N SER A 400 0.02 5.15 -28.37
CA SER A 400 -0.33 3.76 -28.66
C SER A 400 -0.21 2.86 -27.45
N ILE A 401 -0.91 1.73 -27.47
CA ILE A 401 -0.86 0.71 -26.42
C ILE A 401 0.56 0.14 -26.17
N SER A 402 1.45 0.21 -27.15
CA SER A 402 2.83 -0.29 -27.00
C SER A 402 3.68 0.53 -26.02
N GLN A 403 3.25 1.72 -25.67
CA GLN A 403 3.93 2.60 -24.71
C GLN A 403 3.51 2.29 -23.25
N TYR A 404 2.38 1.62 -23.07
CA TYR A 404 1.91 1.21 -21.74
C TYR A 404 2.72 0.02 -21.21
N LYS A 405 2.95 0.00 -19.90
CA LYS A 405 3.64 -1.08 -19.18
C LYS A 405 2.71 -1.82 -18.20
N ASP A 406 1.60 -1.20 -17.85
CA ASP A 406 0.64 -1.77 -16.93
C ASP A 406 -0.08 -2.98 -17.52
N VAL A 407 -0.03 -4.12 -16.82
CA VAL A 407 -0.67 -5.38 -17.22
C VAL A 407 -2.19 -5.21 -17.38
N ALA A 408 -2.83 -4.40 -16.52
CA ALA A 408 -4.26 -4.14 -16.63
C ALA A 408 -4.60 -3.33 -17.91
N ALA A 409 -3.80 -2.34 -18.27
CA ALA A 409 -3.95 -1.57 -19.51
C ALA A 409 -3.80 -2.46 -20.74
N ILE A 410 -2.73 -3.27 -20.78
CA ILE A 410 -2.41 -4.15 -21.92
C ILE A 410 -3.49 -5.23 -22.11
N ASN A 411 -3.91 -5.89 -21.04
CA ASN A 411 -4.91 -6.95 -21.13
C ASN A 411 -6.32 -6.38 -21.31
N GLY A 412 -6.64 -5.23 -20.71
CA GLY A 412 -7.87 -4.48 -20.97
C GLY A 412 -8.02 -4.09 -22.45
N TYR A 413 -6.92 -3.63 -23.08
CA TYR A 413 -6.90 -3.33 -24.52
C TYR A 413 -7.21 -4.57 -25.38
N LYS A 414 -6.57 -5.70 -25.10
CA LYS A 414 -6.81 -6.96 -25.83
C LYS A 414 -8.26 -7.40 -25.70
N LYS A 415 -8.82 -7.31 -24.48
CA LYS A 415 -10.22 -7.62 -24.19
C LYS A 415 -11.16 -6.72 -24.97
N ALA A 416 -10.98 -5.39 -24.89
CA ALA A 416 -11.80 -4.41 -25.58
C ALA A 416 -11.78 -4.63 -27.11
N LEU A 417 -10.61 -4.95 -27.67
CA LEU A 417 -10.46 -5.27 -29.09
C LEU A 417 -11.25 -6.54 -29.46
N SER A 418 -11.19 -7.59 -28.64
CA SER A 418 -11.91 -8.84 -28.87
C SER A 418 -13.43 -8.70 -28.75
N GLU A 419 -13.90 -7.77 -27.94
CA GLU A 419 -15.32 -7.48 -27.72
C GLU A 419 -15.90 -6.44 -28.71
N GLY A 420 -15.05 -5.86 -29.60
CA GLY A 420 -15.47 -4.88 -30.59
C GLY A 420 -15.83 -3.52 -30.00
N VAL A 421 -15.21 -3.15 -28.88
CA VAL A 421 -15.39 -1.83 -28.23
C VAL A 421 -14.84 -0.74 -29.14
N ASP A 422 -15.41 0.48 -29.07
CA ASP A 422 -14.84 1.65 -29.72
C ASP A 422 -13.42 1.94 -29.17
N MET A 423 -12.42 1.57 -29.94
CA MET A 423 -11.01 1.65 -29.52
C MET A 423 -10.52 3.09 -29.41
N HIS A 424 -11.12 4.05 -30.12
CA HIS A 424 -10.75 5.45 -29.98
C HIS A 424 -11.20 5.98 -28.60
N LYS A 425 -12.43 5.67 -28.22
CA LYS A 425 -12.94 6.02 -26.90
C LYS A 425 -12.17 5.27 -25.81
N PHE A 426 -11.90 3.97 -25.99
CA PHE A 426 -11.13 3.18 -25.03
C PHE A 426 -9.75 3.79 -24.76
N MET A 427 -9.01 4.16 -25.80
CA MET A 427 -7.68 4.79 -25.66
C MET A 427 -7.76 6.16 -24.99
N SER A 428 -8.79 6.95 -25.29
CA SER A 428 -9.01 8.25 -24.61
C SER A 428 -9.26 8.06 -23.12
N ASP A 429 -10.13 7.12 -22.73
CA ASP A 429 -10.42 6.81 -21.33
C ASP A 429 -9.16 6.24 -20.63
N LEU A 430 -8.39 5.41 -21.33
CA LEU A 430 -7.13 4.83 -20.81
C LEU A 430 -6.07 5.92 -20.58
N ASN A 431 -5.90 6.86 -21.50
CA ASN A 431 -4.99 8.00 -21.36
C ASN A 431 -5.33 8.86 -20.13
N PHE A 432 -6.62 8.99 -19.79
CA PHE A 432 -7.01 9.71 -18.57
C PHE A 432 -6.74 8.91 -17.29
N ALA A 433 -7.04 7.61 -17.28
CA ALA A 433 -7.17 6.84 -16.05
C ALA A 433 -6.03 5.86 -15.75
N SER A 434 -5.16 5.58 -16.74
CA SER A 434 -4.11 4.54 -16.60
C SER A 434 -3.16 4.81 -15.43
N ARG A 435 -2.81 3.73 -14.74
CA ARG A 435 -1.75 3.69 -13.74
C ARG A 435 -0.38 4.11 -14.28
N ASP A 436 -0.12 3.91 -15.59
CA ASP A 436 1.12 4.33 -16.25
C ASP A 436 1.39 5.84 -16.12
N ASN A 437 0.35 6.67 -16.08
CA ASN A 437 0.47 8.10 -15.82
C ASN A 437 1.11 8.42 -14.46
N GLY A 438 0.73 7.67 -13.42
CA GLY A 438 1.31 7.79 -12.09
C GLY A 438 2.73 7.23 -11.99
N ARG A 439 3.20 6.50 -13.01
CA ARG A 439 4.50 5.81 -13.02
C ARG A 439 5.52 6.42 -13.96
N THR A 440 5.25 7.63 -14.44
CA THR A 440 6.19 8.41 -15.27
C THR A 440 7.38 8.88 -14.44
N PRO A 441 8.61 8.97 -15.02
CA PRO A 441 9.80 9.46 -14.34
C PRO A 441 9.64 10.90 -13.82
N MET A 442 10.21 11.17 -12.65
CA MET A 442 10.26 12.48 -12.01
C MET A 442 11.47 13.28 -12.47
#